data_bec542a4043dc26ee7a4e394df56cea4
#
_entry.id   bec542a4043dc26ee7a4e394df56cea4
#
_cell.length_a   1.000
_cell.length_b   1.000
_cell.length_c   1.000
_cell.angle_alpha   90.00
_cell.angle_beta   90.00
_cell.angle_gamma   90.00
#
_symmetry.space_group_name_H-M   'P 1'
#
loop_
_entity.id
_entity.type
_entity.pdbx_description
1 polymer ?
#
loop_
_entity_poly.entity_id
_entity_poly.type
_entity_poly.pdbx_seq_one_letter_code
_entity_poly.pdbx_strand_id
1 'polypeptide(L)'
;LLYSYSYSRERRETDKEALHTLADGSVHPMNMYDITTSRHNNHQIRLGMDYAFTDKHLLSLVYTTAFTDVKPYATVTGAQNSVTDSHSEGQLHNAKLDYQTPFGLKAGAEFTYYHAPGSQLLYSTLGEETLNFLSKDNQRINQWRFYAGQEHTLGADWGLNYGVAYTTALDNSYQMYFDPETETLLPDNNMQSRRREQTLNFYAGLSKSFGEKLSADVSLAAEQYHTDMWNEWSLYPVANLTYLPAPGHILQFSLSSDKEYPEYWSMQNST
;
A
#
# COMPACT_ATOMS: atom_id res chain seq x y z
N LEU A 1 -22.94 -10.09 1.48
CA LEU A 1 -22.93 -8.73 0.96
C LEU A 1 -22.77 -7.74 2.10
N LEU A 2 -21.77 -6.88 2.02
CA LEU A 2 -21.58 -5.74 2.91
C LEU A 2 -21.44 -4.48 2.05
N TYR A 3 -22.14 -3.43 2.44
CA TYR A 3 -21.97 -2.09 1.88
C TYR A 3 -21.75 -1.12 3.03
N SER A 4 -20.77 -0.24 2.90
CA SER A 4 -20.55 0.87 3.81
C SER A 4 -20.38 2.17 3.04
N TYR A 5 -20.88 3.23 3.62
CA TYR A 5 -20.68 4.60 3.16
C TYR A 5 -20.20 5.45 4.33
N SER A 6 -19.21 6.27 4.09
CA SER A 6 -18.77 7.28 5.04
C SER A 6 -18.59 8.62 4.36
N TYR A 7 -19.03 9.66 5.05
CA TYR A 7 -18.81 11.04 4.69
C TYR A 7 -18.14 11.74 5.87
N SER A 8 -17.07 12.46 5.62
CA SER A 8 -16.50 13.36 6.61
C SER A 8 -16.19 14.71 6.00
N ARG A 9 -16.25 15.74 6.84
CA ARG A 9 -15.77 17.07 6.54
C ARG A 9 -14.87 17.51 7.67
N GLU A 10 -13.64 17.81 7.32
CA GLU A 10 -12.61 18.24 8.25
C GLU A 10 -12.25 19.70 7.98
N ARG A 11 -12.00 20.46 9.06
CA ARG A 11 -11.39 21.77 8.98
C ARG A 11 -10.21 21.78 9.93
N ARG A 12 -9.05 22.12 9.40
CA ARG A 12 -7.80 22.24 10.14
C ARG A 12 -7.27 23.65 10.00
N GLU A 13 -6.87 24.22 11.11
CA GLU A 13 -6.22 25.54 11.20
C GLU A 13 -4.84 25.33 11.80
N THR A 14 -3.83 25.94 11.25
CA THR A 14 -2.44 25.78 11.69
C THR A 14 -1.72 27.10 11.59
N ASP A 15 -1.19 27.58 12.73
CA ASP A 15 -0.22 28.65 12.76
C ASP A 15 1.18 28.08 12.58
N LYS A 16 1.93 28.62 11.62
CA LYS A 16 3.31 28.21 11.33
C LYS A 16 4.23 29.42 11.53
N GLU A 17 5.17 29.26 12.44
CA GLU A 17 6.27 30.20 12.62
C GLU A 17 7.55 29.52 12.11
N ALA A 18 8.20 30.13 11.14
CA ALA A 18 9.46 29.66 10.59
C ALA A 18 10.48 30.80 10.56
N LEU A 19 11.75 30.47 10.80
CA LEU A 19 12.85 31.40 10.61
C LEU A 19 13.57 31.01 9.32
N HIS A 20 13.52 31.89 8.33
CA HIS A 20 14.24 31.69 7.08
C HIS A 20 15.58 32.40 7.13
N THR A 21 16.69 31.66 7.02
CA THR A 21 18.03 32.23 6.95
C THR A 21 18.43 32.39 5.50
N LEU A 22 18.67 33.63 5.08
CA LEU A 22 19.14 33.95 3.73
C LEU A 22 20.63 33.62 3.56
N ALA A 23 21.13 33.62 2.33
CA ALA A 23 22.51 33.31 2.00
C ALA A 23 23.51 34.30 2.59
N ASP A 24 23.09 35.53 2.91
CA ASP A 24 23.87 36.56 3.60
C ASP A 24 23.91 36.41 5.12
N GLY A 25 23.24 35.40 5.66
CA GLY A 25 23.14 35.12 7.10
C GLY A 25 22.03 35.90 7.82
N SER A 26 21.27 36.74 7.14
CA SER A 26 20.12 37.43 7.75
C SER A 26 19.00 36.44 8.02
N VAL A 27 18.25 36.64 9.12
CA VAL A 27 17.15 35.78 9.55
C VAL A 27 15.85 36.56 9.45
N HIS A 28 14.91 36.03 8.69
CA HIS A 28 13.59 36.62 8.49
C HIS A 28 12.53 35.71 9.11
N PRO A 29 11.68 36.18 10.05
CA PRO A 29 10.55 35.42 10.51
C PRO A 29 9.49 35.31 9.41
N MET A 30 9.02 34.10 9.16
CA MET A 30 7.94 33.80 8.24
C MET A 30 6.75 33.26 9.05
N ASN A 31 5.77 34.09 9.27
CA ASN A 31 4.54 33.71 9.95
C ASN A 31 3.47 33.43 8.90
N MET A 32 2.86 32.26 8.98
CA MET A 32 1.82 31.84 8.04
C MET A 32 0.67 31.21 8.80
N TYR A 33 -0.55 31.51 8.37
CA TYR A 33 -1.77 30.92 8.86
C TYR A 33 -2.42 30.10 7.76
N ASP A 34 -2.59 28.80 8.01
CA ASP A 34 -3.12 27.82 7.05
C ASP A 34 -4.50 27.35 7.53
N ILE A 35 -5.48 27.44 6.64
CA ILE A 35 -6.80 26.86 6.83
C ILE A 35 -7.02 25.85 5.72
N THR A 36 -7.15 24.59 6.10
CA THR A 36 -7.49 23.50 5.18
C THR A 36 -8.88 22.96 5.51
N THR A 37 -9.75 22.90 4.51
CA THR A 37 -11.05 22.23 4.60
C THR A 37 -11.05 21.08 3.63
N SER A 38 -11.37 19.87 4.09
CA SER A 38 -11.43 18.68 3.24
C SER A 38 -12.79 18.01 3.35
N ARG A 39 -13.31 17.51 2.24
CA ARG A 39 -14.51 16.69 2.16
C ARG A 39 -14.12 15.33 1.63
N HIS A 40 -14.57 14.27 2.31
CA HIS A 40 -14.27 12.90 1.96
C HIS A 40 -15.58 12.14 1.81
N ASN A 41 -15.76 11.50 0.65
CA ASN A 41 -16.80 10.51 0.41
C ASN A 41 -16.13 9.16 0.17
N ASN A 42 -16.58 8.13 0.84
CA ASN A 42 -16.06 6.79 0.64
C ASN A 42 -17.22 5.79 0.59
N HIS A 43 -17.24 5.00 -0.50
CA HIS A 43 -18.17 3.89 -0.68
C HIS A 43 -17.36 2.59 -0.74
N GLN A 44 -17.75 1.60 0.02
CA GLN A 44 -17.11 0.29 0.00
C GLN A 44 -18.16 -0.80 -0.13
N ILE A 45 -17.93 -1.75 -1.05
CA ILE A 45 -18.76 -2.91 -1.27
C ILE A 45 -17.91 -4.16 -1.13
N ARG A 46 -18.41 -5.15 -0.39
CA ARG A 46 -17.77 -6.46 -0.28
C ARG A 46 -18.82 -7.54 -0.55
N LEU A 47 -18.50 -8.40 -1.51
CA LEU A 47 -19.25 -9.60 -1.85
C LEU A 47 -18.41 -10.81 -1.47
N GLY A 48 -19.03 -11.82 -0.87
CA GLY A 48 -18.36 -13.08 -0.57
C GLY A 48 -19.29 -14.25 -0.89
N MET A 49 -18.71 -15.31 -1.40
CA MET A 49 -19.39 -16.57 -1.70
C MET A 49 -18.44 -17.71 -1.36
N ASP A 50 -18.93 -18.64 -0.55
CA ASP A 50 -18.25 -19.88 -0.25
C ASP A 50 -19.10 -21.05 -0.81
N TYR A 51 -18.44 -21.96 -1.50
CA TYR A 51 -19.07 -23.16 -2.03
C TYR A 51 -18.30 -24.40 -1.55
N ALA A 52 -18.95 -25.21 -0.74
CA ALA A 52 -18.40 -26.46 -0.23
C ALA A 52 -18.89 -27.62 -1.10
N PHE A 53 -17.99 -28.29 -1.82
CA PHE A 53 -18.27 -29.54 -2.50
C PHE A 53 -18.34 -30.69 -1.50
N THR A 54 -17.47 -30.65 -0.47
CA THR A 54 -17.43 -31.52 0.71
C THR A 54 -16.86 -30.72 1.89
N ASP A 55 -16.85 -31.27 3.09
CA ASP A 55 -16.30 -30.62 4.30
C ASP A 55 -14.84 -30.16 4.16
N LYS A 56 -14.09 -30.78 3.25
CA LYS A 56 -12.66 -30.46 3.00
C LYS A 56 -12.38 -29.95 1.59
N HIS A 57 -13.40 -29.69 0.81
CA HIS A 57 -13.30 -29.26 -0.59
C HIS A 57 -14.09 -27.98 -0.77
N LEU A 58 -13.40 -26.85 -0.67
CA LEU A 58 -14.00 -25.53 -0.57
C LEU A 58 -13.50 -24.60 -1.68
N LEU A 59 -14.38 -23.84 -2.26
CA LEU A 59 -14.11 -22.72 -3.15
C LEU A 59 -14.67 -21.45 -2.53
N SER A 60 -13.82 -20.45 -2.33
CA SER A 60 -14.21 -19.13 -1.81
C SER A 60 -13.90 -18.04 -2.81
N LEU A 61 -14.87 -17.19 -3.07
CA LEU A 61 -14.73 -15.98 -3.89
C LEU A 61 -15.05 -14.76 -3.04
N VAL A 62 -14.11 -13.80 -3.00
CA VAL A 62 -14.33 -12.51 -2.36
C VAL A 62 -14.05 -11.41 -3.38
N TYR A 63 -14.99 -10.49 -3.53
CA TYR A 63 -14.80 -9.26 -4.29
C TYR A 63 -15.01 -8.06 -3.38
N THR A 64 -14.05 -7.15 -3.39
CA THR A 64 -14.11 -5.90 -2.65
C THR A 64 -13.88 -4.75 -3.61
N THR A 65 -14.70 -3.71 -3.53
CA THR A 65 -14.48 -2.47 -4.26
C THR A 65 -14.66 -1.27 -3.35
N ALA A 66 -13.83 -0.25 -3.54
CA ALA A 66 -13.94 1.02 -2.86
C ALA A 66 -13.85 2.17 -3.87
N PHE A 67 -14.66 3.20 -3.63
CA PHE A 67 -14.65 4.46 -4.37
C PHE A 67 -14.48 5.59 -3.38
N THR A 68 -13.48 6.43 -3.61
CA THR A 68 -13.19 7.60 -2.78
C THR A 68 -13.27 8.87 -3.62
N ASP A 69 -13.80 9.94 -3.04
CA ASP A 69 -13.83 11.29 -3.61
C ASP A 69 -13.39 12.26 -2.52
N VAL A 70 -12.27 12.95 -2.72
CA VAL A 70 -11.65 13.85 -1.74
C VAL A 70 -11.44 15.21 -2.37
N LYS A 71 -11.93 16.26 -1.70
CA LYS A 71 -11.86 17.65 -2.15
C LYS A 71 -11.25 18.53 -1.07
N PRO A 72 -9.92 18.61 -0.99
CA PRO A 72 -9.24 19.56 -0.11
C PRO A 72 -9.23 20.96 -0.74
N TYR A 73 -9.52 21.94 0.09
CA TYR A 73 -9.37 23.36 -0.22
C TYR A 73 -8.53 24.00 0.89
N ALA A 74 -7.43 24.60 0.52
CA ALA A 74 -6.52 25.22 1.47
C ALA A 74 -6.26 26.69 1.13
N THR A 75 -6.13 27.52 2.16
CA THR A 75 -5.69 28.90 2.06
C THR A 75 -4.57 29.17 3.04
N VAL A 76 -3.48 29.74 2.57
CA VAL A 76 -2.37 30.21 3.40
C VAL A 76 -2.32 31.73 3.31
N THR A 77 -2.16 32.39 4.46
CA THR A 77 -2.01 33.85 4.56
C THR A 77 -0.81 34.20 5.46
N GLY A 78 -0.18 35.33 5.17
CA GLY A 78 0.97 35.81 5.94
C GLY A 78 2.19 36.10 5.06
N ALA A 79 3.34 35.56 5.38
CA ALA A 79 4.55 35.75 4.61
C ALA A 79 4.44 35.23 3.16
N GLN A 80 3.63 34.17 2.97
CA GLN A 80 3.17 33.69 1.67
C GLN A 80 1.64 33.69 1.67
N ASN A 81 1.05 34.04 0.54
CA ASN A 81 -0.38 33.88 0.34
C ASN A 81 -0.62 32.86 -0.75
N SER A 82 -1.45 31.86 -0.45
CA SER A 82 -1.80 30.86 -1.47
C SER A 82 -3.23 30.36 -1.31
N VAL A 83 -3.78 29.92 -2.42
CA VAL A 83 -5.06 29.22 -2.50
C VAL A 83 -4.80 27.95 -3.28
N THR A 84 -5.19 26.83 -2.69
CA THR A 84 -5.09 25.50 -3.31
C THR A 84 -6.47 24.87 -3.36
N ASP A 85 -6.93 24.52 -4.55
CA ASP A 85 -8.15 23.73 -4.77
C ASP A 85 -7.76 22.39 -5.39
N SER A 86 -8.08 21.31 -4.69
CA SER A 86 -7.67 19.98 -5.12
C SER A 86 -8.87 19.04 -5.19
N HIS A 87 -8.80 18.09 -6.11
CA HIS A 87 -9.77 17.03 -6.27
C HIS A 87 -9.03 15.72 -6.56
N SER A 88 -9.35 14.69 -5.81
CA SER A 88 -8.79 13.35 -6.00
C SER A 88 -9.91 12.32 -5.93
N GLU A 89 -9.94 11.44 -6.92
CA GLU A 89 -10.84 10.29 -6.97
C GLU A 89 -10.00 9.01 -6.85
N GLY A 90 -10.56 8.00 -6.19
CA GLY A 90 -9.92 6.70 -6.08
C GLY A 90 -10.90 5.58 -6.37
N GLN A 91 -10.45 4.59 -7.13
CA GLN A 91 -11.19 3.36 -7.39
C GLN A 91 -10.26 2.19 -7.08
N LEU A 92 -10.70 1.30 -6.20
CA LEU A 92 -10.02 0.05 -5.88
C LEU A 92 -10.97 -1.11 -6.14
N HIS A 93 -10.52 -2.07 -6.91
CA HIS A 93 -11.20 -3.35 -7.12
C HIS A 93 -10.25 -4.47 -6.76
N ASN A 94 -10.69 -5.37 -5.90
CA ASN A 94 -9.95 -6.56 -5.53
C ASN A 94 -10.85 -7.79 -5.65
N ALA A 95 -10.43 -8.78 -6.41
CA ALA A 95 -11.10 -10.06 -6.56
C ALA A 95 -10.14 -11.17 -6.13
N LYS A 96 -10.56 -11.99 -5.17
CA LYS A 96 -9.75 -13.09 -4.64
C LYS A 96 -10.53 -14.39 -4.73
N LEU A 97 -9.90 -15.41 -5.31
CA LEU A 97 -10.39 -16.78 -5.41
C LEU A 97 -9.46 -17.69 -4.61
N ASP A 98 -9.99 -18.38 -3.64
CA ASP A 98 -9.29 -19.41 -2.85
C ASP A 98 -9.93 -20.78 -3.12
N TYR A 99 -9.11 -21.77 -3.33
CA TYR A 99 -9.51 -23.15 -3.54
C TYR A 99 -8.76 -24.08 -2.60
N GLN A 100 -9.48 -24.88 -1.84
CA GLN A 100 -8.94 -25.89 -0.94
C GLN A 100 -9.39 -27.28 -1.37
N THR A 101 -8.44 -28.19 -1.49
CA THR A 101 -8.67 -29.59 -1.85
C THR A 101 -8.81 -30.51 -0.62
N PRO A 102 -9.43 -31.69 -0.76
CA PRO A 102 -9.52 -32.66 0.31
C PRO A 102 -8.17 -33.17 0.84
N PHE A 103 -7.13 -33.13 0.03
CA PHE A 103 -5.77 -33.58 0.39
C PHE A 103 -4.88 -32.45 0.94
N GLY A 104 -5.45 -31.28 1.24
CA GLY A 104 -4.77 -30.20 1.95
C GLY A 104 -4.06 -29.18 1.07
N LEU A 105 -4.10 -29.32 -0.28
CA LEU A 105 -3.61 -28.26 -1.16
C LEU A 105 -4.54 -27.05 -1.10
N LYS A 106 -3.97 -25.88 -0.83
CA LYS A 106 -4.62 -24.58 -0.93
C LYS A 106 -4.00 -23.83 -2.11
N ALA A 107 -4.82 -23.34 -3.02
CA ALA A 107 -4.36 -22.53 -4.15
C ALA A 107 -5.30 -21.35 -4.34
N GLY A 108 -4.79 -20.27 -4.89
CA GLY A 108 -5.63 -19.09 -5.11
C GLY A 108 -5.05 -18.14 -6.15
N ALA A 109 -5.92 -17.24 -6.55
CA ALA A 109 -5.60 -16.13 -7.44
C ALA A 109 -6.23 -14.86 -6.90
N GLU A 110 -5.51 -13.77 -6.98
CA GLU A 110 -5.96 -12.45 -6.56
C GLU A 110 -5.65 -11.44 -7.66
N PHE A 111 -6.64 -10.61 -7.97
CA PHE A 111 -6.51 -9.49 -8.89
C PHE A 111 -6.82 -8.19 -8.16
N THR A 112 -5.94 -7.21 -8.28
CA THR A 112 -6.15 -5.86 -7.77
C THR A 112 -6.02 -4.85 -8.91
N TYR A 113 -7.02 -4.00 -9.04
CA TYR A 113 -7.00 -2.83 -9.90
C TYR A 113 -7.17 -1.59 -9.04
N TYR A 114 -6.26 -0.63 -9.20
CA TYR A 114 -6.32 0.68 -8.57
C TYR A 114 -6.23 1.76 -9.64
N HIS A 115 -7.07 2.79 -9.51
CA HIS A 115 -7.07 3.96 -10.39
C HIS A 115 -7.37 5.20 -9.55
N ALA A 116 -6.48 6.17 -9.59
CA ALA A 116 -6.57 7.40 -8.81
C ALA A 116 -6.19 8.61 -9.66
N PRO A 117 -7.14 9.22 -10.37
CA PRO A 117 -6.96 10.52 -11.00
C PRO A 117 -7.05 11.64 -9.95
N GLY A 118 -6.22 12.66 -10.12
CA GLY A 118 -6.18 13.84 -9.29
C GLY A 118 -5.98 15.12 -10.08
N SER A 119 -6.33 16.25 -9.48
CA SER A 119 -6.04 17.58 -9.97
C SER A 119 -5.83 18.55 -8.83
N GLN A 120 -4.94 19.51 -9.02
CA GLN A 120 -4.66 20.59 -8.06
C GLN A 120 -4.47 21.90 -8.80
N LEU A 121 -5.26 22.88 -8.42
CA LEU A 121 -5.09 24.25 -8.85
C LEU A 121 -4.42 25.03 -7.71
N LEU A 122 -3.27 25.63 -8.00
CA LEU A 122 -2.53 26.48 -7.06
C LEU A 122 -2.40 27.90 -7.62
N TYR A 123 -2.74 28.85 -6.77
CA TYR A 123 -2.36 30.26 -6.90
C TYR A 123 -1.55 30.64 -5.66
N SER A 124 -0.31 31.10 -5.86
CA SER A 124 0.59 31.44 -4.76
C SER A 124 1.36 32.71 -5.07
N THR A 125 1.54 33.55 -4.04
CA THR A 125 2.37 34.76 -4.08
C THR A 125 3.33 34.79 -2.90
N LEU A 126 4.60 35.07 -3.16
CA LEU A 126 5.65 35.28 -2.16
C LEU A 126 6.38 36.59 -2.53
N GLY A 127 6.07 37.68 -1.82
CA GLY A 127 6.53 39.01 -2.21
C GLY A 127 5.98 39.41 -3.59
N GLU A 128 6.87 39.67 -4.55
CA GLU A 128 6.54 39.98 -5.94
C GLU A 128 6.47 38.75 -6.86
N GLU A 129 6.91 37.59 -6.36
CA GLU A 129 6.91 36.34 -7.13
C GLU A 129 5.53 35.69 -7.09
N THR A 130 5.07 35.21 -8.23
CA THR A 130 3.83 34.45 -8.37
C THR A 130 4.12 33.06 -8.93
N LEU A 131 3.48 32.06 -8.34
CA LEU A 131 3.52 30.68 -8.82
C LEU A 131 2.09 30.17 -8.97
N ASN A 132 1.66 30.01 -10.20
CA ASN A 132 0.32 29.55 -10.52
C ASN A 132 0.41 28.36 -11.45
N PHE A 133 -0.27 27.27 -11.10
CA PHE A 133 -0.35 26.11 -11.99
C PHE A 133 -1.61 25.28 -11.73
N LEU A 134 -2.01 24.55 -12.75
CA LEU A 134 -2.94 23.43 -12.66
C LEU A 134 -2.14 22.14 -12.85
N SER A 135 -2.05 21.28 -11.83
CA SER A 135 -1.53 19.93 -12.00
C SER A 135 -2.65 18.93 -12.23
N LYS A 136 -2.39 17.95 -13.08
CA LYS A 136 -3.23 16.77 -13.28
C LYS A 136 -2.36 15.54 -13.11
N ASP A 137 -2.76 14.65 -12.24
CA ASP A 137 -2.07 13.39 -11.96
C ASP A 137 -3.01 12.21 -12.13
N ASN A 138 -2.43 11.06 -12.36
CA ASN A 138 -3.16 9.81 -12.40
C ASN A 138 -2.21 8.67 -12.07
N GLN A 139 -2.70 7.74 -11.28
CA GLN A 139 -2.02 6.48 -11.05
C GLN A 139 -2.96 5.32 -11.39
N ARG A 140 -2.43 4.34 -12.11
CA ARG A 140 -3.16 3.11 -12.43
C ARG A 140 -2.26 1.90 -12.16
N ILE A 141 -2.72 1.04 -11.25
CA ILE A 141 -2.02 -0.18 -10.86
C ILE A 141 -2.89 -1.38 -11.23
N ASN A 142 -2.29 -2.36 -11.90
CA ASN A 142 -2.88 -3.68 -12.12
C ASN A 142 -1.95 -4.71 -11.51
N GLN A 143 -2.45 -5.50 -10.57
CA GLN A 143 -1.67 -6.53 -9.90
C GLN A 143 -2.40 -7.87 -9.97
N TRP A 144 -1.62 -8.92 -10.27
CA TRP A 144 -2.04 -10.31 -10.18
C TRP A 144 -1.16 -11.05 -9.20
N ARG A 145 -1.76 -11.85 -8.38
CA ARG A 145 -1.07 -12.76 -7.48
C ARG A 145 -1.65 -14.15 -7.60
N PHE A 146 -0.78 -15.14 -7.78
CA PHE A 146 -1.12 -16.56 -7.79
C PHE A 146 -0.33 -17.23 -6.67
N TYR A 147 -0.97 -18.16 -5.97
CA TYR A 147 -0.29 -18.88 -4.90
C TYR A 147 -0.82 -20.30 -4.77
N ALA A 148 0.04 -21.20 -4.33
CA ALA A 148 -0.30 -22.55 -3.95
C ALA A 148 0.57 -22.98 -2.78
N GLY A 149 -0.01 -23.72 -1.84
CA GLY A 149 0.71 -24.23 -0.69
C GLY A 149 0.04 -25.47 -0.12
N GLN A 150 0.81 -26.27 0.57
CA GLN A 150 0.35 -27.49 1.19
C GLN A 150 0.95 -27.64 2.57
N GLU A 151 0.15 -28.22 3.47
CA GLU A 151 0.53 -28.58 4.82
C GLU A 151 0.35 -30.08 5.01
N HIS A 152 1.34 -30.73 5.62
CA HIS A 152 1.30 -32.13 5.96
C HIS A 152 1.58 -32.31 7.43
N THR A 153 0.79 -33.16 8.10
CA THR A 153 1.12 -33.69 9.40
C THR A 153 1.86 -35.02 9.19
N LEU A 154 3.13 -35.02 9.51
CA LEU A 154 3.96 -36.19 9.47
C LEU A 154 3.89 -36.90 10.85
N GLY A 155 4.15 -38.20 10.92
CA GLY A 155 4.12 -38.92 12.16
C GLY A 155 5.02 -38.28 13.24
N ALA A 156 4.73 -38.56 14.53
CA ALA A 156 5.49 -38.08 15.69
C ALA A 156 5.52 -36.54 15.84
N ASP A 157 4.37 -35.86 15.65
CA ASP A 157 4.17 -34.42 15.89
C ASP A 157 5.00 -33.50 15.01
N TRP A 158 5.39 -33.98 13.82
CA TRP A 158 6.02 -33.16 12.81
C TRP A 158 4.97 -32.53 11.87
N GLY A 159 5.13 -31.23 11.60
CA GLY A 159 4.42 -30.51 10.55
C GLY A 159 5.39 -30.10 9.45
N LEU A 160 4.98 -30.23 8.21
CA LEU A 160 5.67 -29.73 7.02
C LEU A 160 4.73 -28.79 6.28
N ASN A 161 5.17 -27.57 5.99
CA ASN A 161 4.47 -26.65 5.13
C ASN A 161 5.40 -26.18 4.01
N TYR A 162 4.85 -25.98 2.81
CA TYR A 162 5.59 -25.41 1.69
C TYR A 162 4.63 -24.80 0.68
N GLY A 163 5.15 -23.89 -0.12
CA GLY A 163 4.35 -23.26 -1.16
C GLY A 163 5.13 -22.32 -2.03
N VAL A 164 4.42 -21.77 -2.99
CA VAL A 164 4.90 -20.82 -3.96
C VAL A 164 3.87 -19.70 -4.13
N ALA A 165 4.36 -18.48 -4.31
CA ALA A 165 3.54 -17.35 -4.72
C ALA A 165 4.25 -16.60 -5.86
N TYR A 166 3.48 -16.16 -6.84
CA TYR A 166 3.93 -15.30 -7.91
C TYR A 166 3.05 -14.06 -7.96
N THR A 167 3.67 -12.89 -7.92
CA THR A 167 2.99 -11.61 -8.02
C THR A 167 3.56 -10.85 -9.22
N THR A 168 2.71 -10.24 -10.02
CA THR A 168 3.11 -9.29 -11.06
C THR A 168 2.27 -8.05 -10.97
N ALA A 169 2.91 -6.89 -11.02
CA ALA A 169 2.26 -5.59 -10.97
C ALA A 169 2.74 -4.69 -12.12
N LEU A 170 1.82 -3.93 -12.67
CA LEU A 170 2.09 -2.86 -13.63
C LEU A 170 1.53 -1.57 -13.07
N ASP A 171 2.40 -0.63 -12.79
CA ASP A 171 2.09 0.75 -12.40
C ASP A 171 2.32 1.67 -13.61
N ASN A 172 1.31 2.48 -13.93
CA ASN A 172 1.41 3.58 -14.87
C ASN A 172 0.95 4.84 -14.14
N SER A 173 1.83 5.80 -14.02
CA SER A 173 1.55 7.08 -13.37
C SER A 173 2.05 8.25 -14.20
N TYR A 174 1.35 9.36 -14.10
CA TYR A 174 1.81 10.63 -14.64
C TYR A 174 1.42 11.79 -13.73
N GLN A 175 2.19 12.86 -13.80
CA GLN A 175 1.88 14.17 -13.26
C GLN A 175 2.25 15.21 -14.30
N MET A 176 1.30 16.05 -14.67
CA MET A 176 1.44 17.05 -15.72
C MET A 176 0.99 18.42 -15.21
N TYR A 177 1.72 19.45 -15.59
CA TYR A 177 1.48 20.81 -15.17
C TYR A 177 1.02 21.66 -16.34
N PHE A 178 0.05 22.50 -16.09
CA PHE A 178 -0.58 23.36 -17.07
C PHE A 178 -0.63 24.79 -16.55
N ASP A 179 -0.56 25.73 -17.45
CA ASP A 179 -0.93 27.11 -17.17
C ASP A 179 -2.44 27.15 -16.82
N PRO A 180 -2.83 27.74 -15.68
CA PRO A 180 -4.23 27.65 -15.22
C PRO A 180 -5.22 28.51 -16.03
N GLU A 181 -4.74 29.52 -16.79
CA GLU A 181 -5.58 30.42 -17.60
C GLU A 181 -5.77 29.90 -19.01
N THR A 182 -4.69 29.41 -19.62
CA THR A 182 -4.68 28.97 -21.03
C THR A 182 -4.82 27.45 -21.19
N GLU A 183 -4.72 26.69 -20.11
CA GLU A 183 -4.63 25.20 -20.08
C GLU A 183 -3.52 24.66 -21.00
N THR A 184 -2.49 25.44 -21.26
CA THR A 184 -1.34 24.98 -22.04
C THR A 184 -0.37 24.20 -21.17
N LEU A 185 0.17 23.11 -21.70
CA LEU A 185 1.11 22.25 -20.99
C LEU A 185 2.41 23.00 -20.69
N LEU A 186 2.84 22.95 -19.44
CA LEU A 186 4.15 23.45 -18.99
C LEU A 186 5.18 22.32 -19.14
N PRO A 187 6.17 22.41 -20.05
CA PRO A 187 6.97 21.25 -20.44
C PRO A 187 7.97 20.78 -19.39
N ASP A 188 8.45 21.67 -18.51
CA ASP A 188 9.68 21.45 -17.73
C ASP A 188 9.50 20.57 -16.47
N ASN A 189 8.26 20.35 -16.01
CA ASN A 189 7.99 19.67 -14.74
C ASN A 189 7.14 18.39 -14.87
N ASN A 190 6.92 17.91 -16.10
CA ASN A 190 6.06 16.76 -16.31
C ASN A 190 6.79 15.46 -16.00
N MET A 191 6.11 14.57 -15.28
CA MET A 191 6.59 13.24 -14.95
C MET A 191 5.66 12.19 -15.55
N GLN A 192 6.26 11.15 -16.12
CA GLN A 192 5.55 9.97 -16.55
C GLN A 192 6.38 8.74 -16.17
N SER A 193 5.76 7.79 -15.49
CA SER A 193 6.41 6.56 -15.08
C SER A 193 5.59 5.35 -15.50
N ARG A 194 6.29 4.32 -15.96
CA ARG A 194 5.73 3.00 -16.18
C ARG A 194 6.67 1.99 -15.58
N ARG A 195 6.19 1.25 -14.58
CA ARG A 195 7.00 0.27 -13.86
C ARG A 195 6.31 -1.08 -13.86
N ARG A 196 7.08 -2.12 -14.17
CA ARG A 196 6.67 -3.51 -14.03
C ARG A 196 7.48 -4.15 -12.93
N GLU A 197 6.79 -4.86 -12.04
CA GLU A 197 7.39 -5.61 -10.96
C GLU A 197 6.88 -7.05 -10.99
N GLN A 198 7.77 -7.98 -10.67
CA GLN A 198 7.46 -9.39 -10.55
C GLN A 198 8.16 -9.94 -9.32
N THR A 199 7.42 -10.68 -8.51
CA THR A 199 7.97 -11.33 -7.32
C THR A 199 7.62 -12.82 -7.39
N LEU A 200 8.63 -13.67 -7.29
CA LEU A 200 8.47 -15.10 -7.17
C LEU A 200 8.97 -15.51 -5.79
N ASN A 201 8.10 -16.09 -4.98
CA ASN A 201 8.39 -16.48 -3.61
C ASN A 201 8.16 -17.98 -3.44
N PHE A 202 9.15 -18.69 -2.89
CA PHE A 202 9.07 -20.05 -2.43
C PHE A 202 9.25 -20.08 -0.94
N TYR A 203 8.47 -20.89 -0.22
CA TYR A 203 8.69 -21.11 1.19
C TYR A 203 8.59 -22.60 1.54
N ALA A 204 9.35 -22.98 2.55
CA ALA A 204 9.25 -24.29 3.19
C ALA A 204 9.51 -24.16 4.69
N GLY A 205 8.76 -24.88 5.49
CA GLY A 205 8.86 -24.85 6.94
C GLY A 205 8.60 -26.21 7.56
N LEU A 206 9.28 -26.44 8.67
CA LEU A 206 9.14 -27.61 9.53
C LEU A 206 8.74 -27.15 10.90
N SER A 207 7.75 -27.80 11.49
CA SER A 207 7.36 -27.62 12.88
C SER A 207 7.43 -28.94 13.64
N LYS A 208 7.71 -28.88 14.92
CA LYS A 208 7.70 -30.02 15.80
C LYS A 208 7.26 -29.66 17.21
N SER A 209 6.40 -30.48 17.78
CA SER A 209 6.08 -30.48 19.21
C SER A 209 6.85 -31.56 19.92
N PHE A 210 7.56 -31.20 20.99
CA PHE A 210 8.30 -32.12 21.87
C PHE A 210 7.51 -32.26 23.17
N GLY A 211 6.50 -33.14 23.11
CA GLY A 211 5.53 -33.28 24.18
C GLY A 211 4.68 -32.01 24.34
N GLU A 212 4.19 -31.76 25.56
CA GLU A 212 3.29 -30.63 25.87
C GLU A 212 4.03 -29.32 26.19
N LYS A 213 5.36 -29.37 26.35
CA LYS A 213 6.15 -28.29 26.94
C LYS A 213 6.99 -27.51 25.93
N LEU A 214 7.34 -28.10 24.83
CA LEU A 214 8.24 -27.47 23.87
C LEU A 214 7.71 -27.60 22.45
N SER A 215 7.61 -26.50 21.73
CA SER A 215 7.36 -26.50 20.30
C SER A 215 8.40 -25.63 19.57
N ALA A 216 8.82 -26.11 18.43
CA ALA A 216 9.74 -25.39 17.54
C ALA A 216 9.21 -25.39 16.12
N ASP A 217 9.35 -24.26 15.45
CA ASP A 217 9.13 -24.15 14.01
C ASP A 217 10.28 -23.37 13.35
N VAL A 218 10.68 -23.83 12.19
CA VAL A 218 11.72 -23.22 11.39
C VAL A 218 11.23 -23.17 9.95
N SER A 219 11.32 -22.02 9.32
CA SER A 219 10.98 -21.86 7.91
C SER A 219 12.00 -20.99 7.17
N LEU A 220 12.06 -21.21 5.89
CA LEU A 220 12.86 -20.42 4.97
C LEU A 220 11.99 -20.01 3.80
N ALA A 221 11.96 -18.71 3.48
CA ALA A 221 11.45 -18.21 2.23
C ALA A 221 12.60 -17.74 1.33
N ALA A 222 12.49 -18.03 0.04
CA ALA A 222 13.37 -17.55 -1.02
C ALA A 222 12.54 -16.71 -1.97
N GLU A 223 12.92 -15.46 -2.16
CA GLU A 223 12.20 -14.51 -2.99
C GLU A 223 13.09 -13.97 -4.10
N GLN A 224 12.60 -14.03 -5.33
CA GLN A 224 13.13 -13.30 -6.46
C GLN A 224 12.28 -12.05 -6.68
N TYR A 225 12.91 -10.88 -6.60
CA TYR A 225 12.31 -9.62 -6.98
C TYR A 225 12.91 -9.12 -8.29
N HIS A 226 12.06 -8.91 -9.28
CA HIS A 226 12.45 -8.52 -10.63
C HIS A 226 11.69 -7.25 -11.05
N THR A 227 12.45 -6.26 -11.51
CA THR A 227 11.97 -5.03 -12.17
C THR A 227 12.78 -4.79 -13.44
N ASP A 228 12.46 -3.73 -14.17
CA ASP A 228 13.25 -3.33 -15.35
C ASP A 228 14.71 -2.96 -14.99
N MET A 229 15.00 -2.65 -13.70
CA MET A 229 16.32 -2.24 -13.24
C MET A 229 17.00 -3.26 -12.31
N TRP A 230 16.24 -4.13 -11.66
CA TRP A 230 16.76 -5.04 -10.62
C TRP A 230 16.26 -6.46 -10.82
N ASN A 231 17.13 -7.40 -10.48
CA ASN A 231 16.80 -8.82 -10.41
C ASN A 231 17.61 -9.43 -9.26
N GLU A 232 16.99 -9.56 -8.11
CA GLU A 232 17.65 -9.98 -6.88
C GLU A 232 16.95 -11.18 -6.25
N TRP A 233 17.75 -12.08 -5.66
CA TRP A 233 17.28 -13.12 -4.77
C TRP A 233 17.56 -12.75 -3.32
N SER A 234 16.58 -12.95 -2.46
CA SER A 234 16.68 -12.75 -1.02
C SER A 234 16.20 -13.99 -0.28
N LEU A 235 16.81 -14.26 0.87
CA LEU A 235 16.45 -15.38 1.74
C LEU A 235 15.97 -14.85 3.08
N TYR A 236 14.86 -15.37 3.56
CA TYR A 236 14.21 -14.96 4.79
C TYR A 236 14.04 -16.16 5.72
N PRO A 237 15.03 -16.44 6.60
CA PRO A 237 14.89 -17.43 7.64
C PRO A 237 13.96 -16.91 8.75
N VAL A 238 13.12 -17.83 9.26
CA VAL A 238 12.27 -17.60 10.44
C VAL A 238 12.43 -18.81 11.36
N ALA A 239 12.59 -18.55 12.65
CA ALA A 239 12.61 -19.59 13.66
C ALA A 239 11.83 -19.16 14.90
N ASN A 240 10.95 -20.01 15.41
CA ASN A 240 10.21 -19.77 16.62
C ASN A 240 10.38 -20.97 17.56
N LEU A 241 10.59 -20.67 18.83
CA LEU A 241 10.67 -21.64 19.89
C LEU A 241 9.76 -21.20 21.03
N THR A 242 8.86 -22.10 21.47
CA THR A 242 7.99 -21.86 22.61
C THR A 242 8.24 -22.92 23.64
N TYR A 243 8.54 -22.51 24.86
CA TYR A 243 8.79 -23.41 26.00
C TYR A 243 7.90 -23.08 27.20
N LEU A 244 7.24 -24.08 27.71
CA LEU A 244 6.30 -24.02 28.85
C LEU A 244 6.95 -24.73 30.07
N PRO A 245 7.84 -24.08 30.82
CA PRO A 245 8.56 -24.74 31.95
C PRO A 245 7.64 -25.18 33.08
N ALA A 246 6.60 -24.38 33.36
CA ALA A 246 5.62 -24.64 34.43
C ALA A 246 4.27 -24.00 34.08
N PRO A 247 3.15 -24.39 34.72
CA PRO A 247 1.87 -23.73 34.54
C PRO A 247 1.97 -22.22 34.75
N GLY A 248 1.45 -21.45 33.77
CA GLY A 248 1.47 -19.98 33.80
C GLY A 248 2.80 -19.33 33.37
N HIS A 249 3.82 -20.10 32.98
CA HIS A 249 5.08 -19.55 32.46
C HIS A 249 5.28 -19.92 30.99
N ILE A 250 5.49 -18.93 30.16
CA ILE A 250 5.75 -19.08 28.71
C ILE A 250 7.03 -18.36 28.39
N LEU A 251 7.98 -19.06 27.80
CA LEU A 251 9.19 -18.48 27.21
C LEU A 251 9.09 -18.63 25.70
N GLN A 252 9.23 -17.52 25.00
CA GLN A 252 9.20 -17.49 23.55
C GLN A 252 10.47 -16.86 23.01
N PHE A 253 11.05 -17.51 22.01
CA PHE A 253 12.13 -16.96 21.21
C PHE A 253 11.66 -16.92 19.76
N SER A 254 11.80 -15.76 19.12
CA SER A 254 11.48 -15.55 17.70
C SER A 254 12.64 -14.91 17.00
N LEU A 255 13.01 -15.47 15.86
CA LEU A 255 13.92 -14.89 14.89
C LEU A 255 13.15 -14.74 13.59
N SER A 256 13.10 -13.54 13.05
CA SER A 256 12.52 -13.27 11.72
C SER A 256 13.42 -12.34 10.94
N SER A 257 13.41 -12.50 9.63
CA SER A 257 14.02 -11.59 8.70
C SER A 257 12.98 -11.16 7.66
N ASP A 258 13.02 -9.90 7.27
CA ASP A 258 12.10 -9.32 6.30
C ASP A 258 12.84 -8.26 5.47
N LYS A 259 12.26 -7.92 4.31
CA LYS A 259 12.71 -6.84 3.44
C LYS A 259 11.49 -6.02 3.04
N GLU A 260 11.54 -4.76 3.35
CA GLU A 260 10.49 -3.83 3.00
C GLU A 260 10.81 -3.16 1.66
N TYR A 261 9.86 -3.22 0.74
CA TYR A 261 9.92 -2.49 -0.53
C TYR A 261 9.13 -1.19 -0.40
N PRO A 262 9.57 -0.10 -1.06
CA PRO A 262 8.80 1.13 -1.08
C PRO A 262 7.39 0.90 -1.63
N GLU A 263 6.40 1.40 -0.93
CA GLU A 263 5.01 1.31 -1.37
C GLU A 263 4.78 2.15 -2.63
N TYR A 264 3.88 1.73 -3.52
CA TYR A 264 3.60 2.42 -4.79
C TYR A 264 3.22 3.89 -4.61
N TRP A 265 2.44 4.19 -3.58
CA TRP A 265 2.01 5.56 -3.26
C TRP A 265 3.09 6.41 -2.59
N SER A 266 4.08 5.82 -1.95
CA SER A 266 5.22 6.56 -1.38
C SER A 266 6.20 7.05 -2.44
N MET A 267 6.10 6.53 -3.66
CA MET A 267 6.95 6.91 -4.79
C MET A 267 6.29 7.94 -5.73
N GLN A 268 5.03 8.28 -5.49
CA GLN A 268 4.40 9.46 -6.06
C GLN A 268 4.83 10.67 -5.22
N ASN A 269 5.57 11.57 -5.82
CA ASN A 269 5.89 12.88 -5.28
C ASN A 269 6.88 12.93 -4.11
N SER A 270 8.12 12.70 -4.39
CA SER A 270 9.21 13.32 -3.65
C SER A 270 9.69 14.57 -4.42
N THR A 271 8.90 15.63 -4.39
CA THR A 271 9.34 16.98 -4.76
C THR A 271 8.88 17.97 -3.72
#